data_5ae1cf3eb0b40bfd949d662408a25f0a
#
_entry.id   5ae1cf3eb0b40bfd949d662408a25f0a
#
_cell.length_a   1.000
_cell.length_b   1.000
_cell.length_c   1.000
_cell.angle_alpha   90.00
_cell.angle_beta   90.00
_cell.angle_gamma   90.00
#
_symmetry.space_group_name_H-M   'P 1'
#
loop_
_entity.id
_entity.type
_entity.pdbx_description
1 polymer ?
#
loop_
_entity_poly.entity_id
_entity_poly.type
_entity_poly.pdbx_seq_one_letter_code
_entity_poly.pdbx_strand_id
1 'polypeptide(L)'
;AWHRLTPWPDTVRGLTRLRTRYVLASLSNGNVALLVNMAKNAGLPWDAVLSAELARVYKPDPKAYLTAADLLGLAPEQVMMVAAHKGDLRASSMVGFRTAYVPRPTEFAPDVERDLTPDPDFDVVATDFEDMAAQLGL
;
A
#
# COMPACT_ATOMS: atom_id res chain seq x y z
N ALA A 1 -6.93 15.12 -13.30
CA ALA A 1 -7.23 15.18 -11.86
C ALA A 1 -6.46 14.12 -11.08
N TRP A 2 -6.55 12.84 -11.44
CA TRP A 2 -5.89 11.73 -10.74
C TRP A 2 -4.37 11.90 -10.61
N HIS A 3 -3.70 12.46 -11.62
CA HIS A 3 -2.26 12.68 -11.63
C HIS A 3 -1.79 13.73 -10.60
N ARG A 4 -2.70 14.55 -10.05
CA ARG A 4 -2.39 15.69 -9.19
C ARG A 4 -3.06 15.61 -7.83
N LEU A 5 -3.39 14.42 -7.35
CA LEU A 5 -3.97 14.23 -6.03
C LEU A 5 -3.00 14.65 -4.94
N THR A 6 -3.52 15.37 -3.95
CA THR A 6 -2.77 15.70 -2.75
C THR A 6 -2.67 14.46 -1.87
N PRO A 7 -1.48 14.12 -1.36
CA PRO A 7 -1.33 13.00 -0.44
C PRO A 7 -1.97 13.32 0.91
N TRP A 8 -2.29 12.28 1.67
CA TRP A 8 -2.66 12.44 3.08
C TRP A 8 -1.50 13.11 3.84
N PRO A 9 -1.78 13.91 4.90
CA PRO A 9 -0.76 14.69 5.60
C PRO A 9 0.41 13.89 6.17
N ASP A 10 0.18 12.63 6.53
CA ASP A 10 1.17 11.71 7.10
C ASP A 10 2.04 11.01 6.07
N THR A 11 1.62 10.99 4.80
CA THR A 11 2.13 10.06 3.79
C THR A 11 3.61 10.22 3.53
N VAL A 12 4.05 11.42 3.15
CA VAL A 12 5.46 11.64 2.78
C VAL A 12 6.38 11.41 3.97
N ARG A 13 6.03 11.91 5.15
CA ARG A 13 6.85 11.74 6.36
C ARG A 13 6.94 10.28 6.78
N GLY A 14 5.80 9.60 6.82
CA GLY A 14 5.74 8.19 7.22
C GLY A 14 6.50 7.30 6.25
N LEU A 15 6.30 7.47 4.96
CA LEU A 15 7.02 6.71 3.94
C LEU A 15 8.52 6.99 3.97
N THR A 16 8.94 8.22 4.18
CA THR A 16 10.36 8.57 4.28
C THR A 16 11.02 7.86 5.46
N ARG A 17 10.35 7.77 6.61
CA ARG A 17 10.84 7.01 7.76
C ARG A 17 10.92 5.51 7.47
N LEU A 18 9.88 4.94 6.87
CA LEU A 18 9.86 3.53 6.50
C LEU A 18 10.96 3.17 5.50
N ARG A 19 11.25 4.07 4.57
CA ARG A 19 12.28 3.87 3.55
C ARG A 19 13.69 3.73 4.15
N THR A 20 13.93 4.23 5.34
CA THR A 20 15.25 4.08 5.99
C THR A 20 15.61 2.62 6.28
N ARG A 21 14.62 1.73 6.35
CA ARG A 21 14.84 0.31 6.64
C ARG A 21 14.30 -0.62 5.57
N TYR A 22 13.24 -0.23 4.88
CA TYR A 22 12.52 -1.09 3.95
C TYR A 22 12.59 -0.57 2.53
N VAL A 23 12.50 -1.47 1.57
CA VAL A 23 12.23 -1.11 0.18
C VAL A 23 10.75 -0.75 0.05
N LEU A 24 10.47 0.42 -0.49
CA LEU A 24 9.10 0.89 -0.69
C LEU A 24 8.71 0.78 -2.16
N ALA A 25 7.61 0.11 -2.42
CA ALA A 25 7.05 0.00 -3.76
C ALA A 25 5.54 0.28 -3.73
N SER A 26 5.05 0.90 -4.78
CA SER A 26 3.60 0.97 -5.00
C SER A 26 3.10 -0.36 -5.56
N LEU A 27 1.84 -0.69 -5.33
CA LEU A 27 1.14 -1.76 -6.04
C LEU A 27 -0.33 -1.36 -6.18
N SER A 28 -0.69 -0.92 -7.36
CA SER A 28 -2.01 -0.36 -7.65
C SER A 28 -2.56 -0.91 -8.97
N ASN A 29 -3.88 -0.86 -9.11
CA ASN A 29 -4.54 -1.12 -10.39
C ASN A 29 -4.38 0.04 -11.38
N GLY A 30 -3.95 1.21 -10.91
CA GLY A 30 -3.58 2.31 -11.80
C GLY A 30 -2.37 1.94 -12.66
N ASN A 31 -2.29 2.50 -13.87
CA ASN A 31 -1.17 2.20 -14.74
C ASN A 31 0.14 2.87 -14.26
N VAL A 32 1.27 2.38 -14.75
CA VAL A 32 2.60 2.87 -14.34
C VAL A 32 2.74 4.37 -14.57
N ALA A 33 2.31 4.89 -15.72
CA ALA A 33 2.41 6.31 -16.02
C ALA A 33 1.64 7.19 -15.03
N LEU A 34 0.43 6.77 -14.65
CA LEU A 34 -0.36 7.46 -13.64
C LEU A 34 0.36 7.48 -12.28
N LEU A 35 0.87 6.33 -11.84
CA LEU A 35 1.54 6.19 -10.55
C LEU A 35 2.84 7.02 -10.50
N VAL A 36 3.60 7.07 -11.59
CA VAL A 36 4.80 7.91 -11.69
C VAL A 36 4.44 9.39 -11.56
N ASN A 37 3.40 9.84 -12.27
CA ASN A 37 2.95 11.24 -12.20
C ASN A 37 2.42 11.60 -10.81
N MET A 38 1.68 10.71 -10.16
CA MET A 38 1.21 10.89 -8.79
C MET A 38 2.38 11.02 -7.81
N ALA A 39 3.38 10.15 -7.94
CA ALA A 39 4.56 10.19 -7.09
C ALA A 39 5.35 11.49 -7.26
N LYS A 40 5.53 11.93 -8.48
CA LYS A 40 6.19 13.21 -8.79
C LYS A 40 5.45 14.40 -8.20
N ASN A 41 4.14 14.45 -8.38
CA ASN A 41 3.32 15.54 -7.88
C ASN A 41 3.29 15.58 -6.34
N ALA A 42 3.19 14.44 -5.70
CA ALA A 42 3.04 14.33 -4.24
C ALA A 42 4.36 14.19 -3.47
N GLY A 43 5.48 13.98 -4.17
CA GLY A 43 6.77 13.74 -3.53
C GLY A 43 6.85 12.37 -2.83
N LEU A 44 6.20 11.35 -3.39
CA LEU A 44 6.18 10.01 -2.78
C LEU A 44 7.54 9.32 -2.99
N PRO A 45 8.18 8.86 -1.90
CA PRO A 45 9.55 8.33 -1.97
C PRO A 45 9.59 6.83 -2.31
N TRP A 46 9.00 6.45 -3.43
CA TRP A 46 9.05 5.05 -3.90
C TRP A 46 10.46 4.66 -4.34
N ASP A 47 10.89 3.46 -3.92
CA ASP A 47 12.07 2.81 -4.51
C ASP A 47 11.74 2.17 -5.84
N ALA A 48 10.52 1.67 -5.99
CA ALA A 48 10.01 1.09 -7.22
C ALA A 48 8.53 1.45 -7.41
N VAL A 49 8.14 1.70 -8.65
CA VAL A 49 6.74 1.92 -9.01
C VAL A 49 6.22 0.65 -9.67
N LEU A 50 5.45 -0.12 -8.92
CA LEU A 50 4.84 -1.35 -9.40
C LEU A 50 3.33 -1.13 -9.59
N SER A 51 2.78 -1.83 -10.56
CA SER A 51 1.40 -1.73 -10.96
C SER A 51 0.89 -3.10 -11.41
N ALA A 52 -0.39 -3.33 -11.25
CA ALA A 52 -1.07 -4.50 -11.82
C ALA A 52 -0.91 -4.57 -13.36
N GLU A 53 -0.63 -3.43 -14.02
CA GLU A 53 -0.31 -3.37 -15.45
C GLU A 53 0.84 -4.31 -15.81
N LEU A 54 1.86 -4.41 -14.95
CA LEU A 54 3.02 -5.29 -15.16
C LEU A 54 2.64 -6.77 -15.11
N ALA A 55 1.64 -7.12 -14.34
CA ALA A 55 1.12 -8.48 -14.23
C ALA A 55 0.05 -8.78 -15.28
N ARG A 56 -0.47 -7.76 -15.95
CA ARG A 56 -1.58 -7.83 -16.90
C ARG A 56 -2.88 -8.40 -16.31
N VAL A 57 -3.05 -8.28 -15.03
CA VAL A 57 -4.28 -8.61 -14.30
C VAL A 57 -4.49 -7.56 -13.23
N TYR A 58 -5.73 -7.35 -12.82
CA TYR A 58 -6.06 -6.44 -11.73
C TYR A 58 -6.06 -7.15 -10.38
N LYS A 59 -5.71 -6.42 -9.32
CA LYS A 59 -6.00 -6.88 -7.97
C LYS A 59 -7.52 -7.09 -7.84
N PRO A 60 -8.01 -8.12 -7.18
CA PRO A 60 -7.30 -9.00 -6.24
C PRO A 60 -6.78 -10.32 -6.82
N ASP A 61 -6.58 -10.42 -8.12
CA ASP A 61 -6.02 -11.63 -8.72
C ASP A 61 -4.66 -11.95 -8.06
N PRO A 62 -4.42 -13.18 -7.59
CA PRO A 62 -3.16 -13.59 -6.96
C PRO A 62 -1.92 -13.25 -7.79
N LYS A 63 -2.02 -13.30 -9.10
CA LYS A 63 -0.92 -12.99 -10.01
C LYS A 63 -0.43 -11.55 -9.86
N ALA A 64 -1.31 -10.60 -9.52
CA ALA A 64 -0.90 -9.20 -9.31
C ALA A 64 0.09 -9.09 -8.14
N TYR A 65 -0.18 -9.79 -7.04
CA TYR A 65 0.69 -9.77 -5.85
C TYR A 65 1.97 -10.57 -6.07
N LEU A 66 1.87 -11.76 -6.62
CA LEU A 66 3.02 -12.65 -6.85
C LEU A 66 3.99 -12.05 -7.87
N THR A 67 3.51 -11.37 -8.90
CA THR A 67 4.35 -10.66 -9.86
C THR A 67 5.14 -9.54 -9.18
N ALA A 68 4.51 -8.79 -8.26
CA ALA A 68 5.21 -7.74 -7.52
C ALA A 68 6.34 -8.31 -6.66
N ALA A 69 6.10 -9.38 -5.92
CA ALA A 69 7.13 -10.05 -5.12
C ALA A 69 8.29 -10.54 -5.99
N ASP A 70 7.97 -11.12 -7.13
CA ASP A 70 8.93 -11.65 -8.09
C ASP A 70 9.83 -10.54 -8.66
N LEU A 71 9.24 -9.41 -9.04
CA LEU A 71 9.97 -8.24 -9.54
C LEU A 71 10.91 -7.64 -8.48
N LEU A 72 10.56 -7.76 -7.20
CA LEU A 72 11.39 -7.31 -6.10
C LEU A 72 12.44 -8.34 -5.69
N GLY A 73 12.40 -9.56 -6.26
CA GLY A 73 13.31 -10.64 -5.91
C GLY A 73 13.09 -11.19 -4.50
N LEU A 74 11.85 -11.13 -4.00
CA LEU A 74 11.50 -11.53 -2.64
C LEU A 74 10.49 -12.68 -2.63
N ALA A 75 10.57 -13.52 -1.58
CA ALA A 75 9.52 -14.47 -1.29
C ALA A 75 8.27 -13.73 -0.77
N PRO A 76 7.05 -14.27 -0.96
CA PRO A 76 5.85 -13.61 -0.46
C PRO A 76 5.90 -13.23 1.02
N GLU A 77 6.48 -14.06 1.87
CA GLU A 77 6.58 -13.84 3.32
C GLU A 77 7.48 -12.66 3.69
N GLN A 78 8.29 -12.19 2.76
CA GLN A 78 9.18 -11.03 2.92
C GLN A 78 8.53 -9.73 2.47
N VAL A 79 7.31 -9.78 1.96
CA VAL A 79 6.57 -8.63 1.45
C VAL A 79 5.40 -8.32 2.37
N MET A 80 5.24 -7.06 2.71
CA MET A 80 4.07 -6.59 3.46
C MET A 80 3.20 -5.72 2.56
N MET A 81 1.94 -6.11 2.42
CA MET A 81 0.94 -5.27 1.76
C MET A 81 0.40 -4.26 2.78
N VAL A 82 0.47 -2.99 2.43
CA VAL A 82 -0.07 -1.90 3.25
C VAL A 82 -1.26 -1.31 2.50
N ALA A 83 -2.42 -1.33 3.12
CA ALA A 83 -3.62 -0.85 2.46
C ALA A 83 -4.64 -0.27 3.45
N ALA A 84 -5.50 0.59 2.91
CA ALA A 84 -6.66 1.13 3.63
C ALA A 84 -7.90 0.25 3.48
N HIS A 85 -7.86 -0.74 2.60
CA HIS A 85 -8.99 -1.61 2.27
C HIS A 85 -8.70 -3.06 2.66
N LYS A 86 -9.59 -3.62 3.46
CA LYS A 86 -9.41 -4.98 4.01
C LYS A 86 -9.39 -6.07 2.93
N GLY A 87 -10.16 -5.89 1.86
CA GLY A 87 -10.19 -6.84 0.74
C GLY A 87 -8.82 -7.02 0.06
N ASP A 88 -8.08 -5.93 -0.10
CA ASP A 88 -6.72 -5.95 -0.66
C ASP A 88 -5.78 -6.74 0.27
N LEU A 89 -5.88 -6.51 1.57
CA LEU A 89 -5.06 -7.21 2.57
C LEU A 89 -5.39 -8.71 2.63
N ARG A 90 -6.68 -9.04 2.62
CA ARG A 90 -7.11 -10.46 2.64
C ARG A 90 -6.60 -11.22 1.42
N ALA A 91 -6.69 -10.61 0.24
CA ALA A 91 -6.21 -11.23 -0.99
C ALA A 91 -4.68 -11.41 -0.99
N SER A 92 -3.93 -10.40 -0.52
CA SER A 92 -2.48 -10.50 -0.42
C SER A 92 -2.04 -11.52 0.63
N SER A 93 -2.76 -11.64 1.73
CA SER A 93 -2.50 -12.65 2.77
C SER A 93 -2.64 -14.07 2.21
N MET A 94 -3.57 -14.30 1.31
CA MET A 94 -3.78 -15.62 0.71
C MET A 94 -2.60 -16.10 -0.14
N VAL A 95 -1.76 -15.19 -0.63
CA VAL A 95 -0.53 -15.56 -1.36
C VAL A 95 0.71 -15.55 -0.47
N GLY A 96 0.55 -15.30 0.82
CA GLY A 96 1.64 -15.36 1.80
C GLY A 96 2.24 -14.02 2.21
N PHE A 97 1.69 -12.90 1.75
CA PHE A 97 2.16 -11.58 2.18
C PHE A 97 1.82 -11.34 3.65
N ARG A 98 2.64 -10.56 4.31
CA ARG A 98 2.29 -9.91 5.56
C ARG A 98 1.38 -8.73 5.29
N THR A 99 0.65 -8.28 6.31
CA THR A 99 -0.40 -7.27 6.13
C THR A 99 -0.29 -6.14 7.14
N ALA A 100 -0.50 -4.92 6.66
CA ALA A 100 -0.62 -3.74 7.50
C ALA A 100 -1.89 -2.96 7.10
N TYR A 101 -2.79 -2.80 8.05
CA TYR A 101 -4.03 -2.07 7.85
C TYR A 101 -3.86 -0.63 8.32
N VAL A 102 -4.00 0.31 7.38
CA VAL A 102 -3.94 1.75 7.66
C VAL A 102 -5.23 2.37 7.12
N PRO A 103 -6.34 2.31 7.90
CA PRO A 103 -7.62 2.83 7.44
C PRO A 103 -7.57 4.34 7.23
N ARG A 104 -8.38 4.81 6.28
CA ARG A 104 -8.56 6.24 5.98
C ARG A 104 -10.02 6.61 6.22
N PRO A 105 -10.40 6.95 7.47
CA PRO A 105 -11.81 7.16 7.83
C PRO A 105 -12.50 8.26 7.02
N THR A 106 -11.73 9.24 6.53
CA THR A 106 -12.24 10.38 5.77
C THR A 106 -12.10 10.22 4.25
N GLU A 107 -11.78 9.02 3.78
CA GLU A 107 -11.60 8.74 2.35
C GLU A 107 -12.90 8.94 1.54
N PHE A 108 -14.03 8.59 2.14
CA PHE A 108 -15.34 8.73 1.52
C PHE A 108 -16.17 9.84 2.20
N ALA A 109 -17.29 10.20 1.57
CA ALA A 109 -18.21 11.18 2.12
C ALA A 109 -18.72 10.76 3.52
N PRO A 110 -19.03 11.73 4.42
CA PRO A 110 -19.40 11.43 5.81
C PRO A 110 -20.67 10.55 5.95
N ASP A 111 -21.52 10.51 4.94
CA ASP A 111 -22.75 9.72 4.91
C ASP A 111 -22.52 8.27 4.44
N VAL A 112 -21.30 7.92 4.04
CA VAL A 112 -20.97 6.55 3.64
C VAL A 112 -20.50 5.78 4.87
N GLU A 113 -21.33 4.83 5.31
CA GLU A 113 -20.98 3.92 6.39
C GLU A 113 -19.95 2.89 5.92
N ARG A 114 -18.92 2.67 6.75
CA ARG A 114 -17.89 1.67 6.49
C ARG A 114 -17.50 0.99 7.80
N ASP A 115 -17.31 -0.32 7.72
CA ASP A 115 -16.74 -1.08 8.83
C ASP A 115 -15.21 -1.00 8.75
N LEU A 116 -14.62 -0.20 9.65
CA LEU A 116 -13.17 -0.04 9.76
C LEU A 116 -12.56 -0.96 10.81
N THR A 117 -13.32 -1.88 11.38
CA THR A 117 -12.81 -2.86 12.35
C THR A 117 -11.76 -3.74 11.68
N PRO A 118 -10.51 -3.81 12.22
CA PRO A 118 -9.49 -4.65 11.62
C PRO A 118 -9.79 -6.14 11.80
N ASP A 119 -9.36 -6.94 10.84
CA ASP A 119 -9.34 -8.39 11.00
C ASP A 119 -8.27 -8.77 12.03
N PRO A 120 -8.51 -9.76 12.90
CA PRO A 120 -7.54 -10.16 13.92
C PRO A 120 -6.23 -10.71 13.34
N ASP A 121 -6.24 -11.14 12.09
CA ASP A 121 -5.07 -11.73 11.42
C ASP A 121 -4.13 -10.69 10.78
N PHE A 122 -4.47 -9.41 10.79
CA PHE A 122 -3.57 -8.38 10.27
C PHE A 122 -2.34 -8.25 11.17
N ASP A 123 -1.15 -8.24 10.57
CA ASP A 123 0.11 -8.18 11.32
C ASP A 123 0.33 -6.82 11.98
N VAL A 124 -0.07 -5.75 11.31
CA VAL A 124 0.03 -4.37 11.80
C VAL A 124 -1.30 -3.67 11.59
N VAL A 125 -1.72 -2.91 12.58
CA VAL A 125 -2.85 -1.97 12.48
C VAL A 125 -2.35 -0.62 12.95
N ALA A 126 -2.38 0.38 12.08
CA ALA A 126 -1.88 1.70 12.36
C ALA A 126 -2.88 2.79 11.98
N THR A 127 -2.84 3.92 12.66
CA THR A 127 -3.73 5.06 12.38
C THR A 127 -3.29 5.84 11.16
N ASP A 128 -1.99 5.83 10.85
CA ASP A 128 -1.38 6.47 9.69
C ASP A 128 0.01 5.89 9.44
N PHE A 129 0.74 6.40 8.44
CA PHE A 129 2.08 5.89 8.14
C PHE A 129 3.13 6.32 9.17
N GLU A 130 2.96 7.44 9.85
CA GLU A 130 3.87 7.83 10.92
C GLU A 130 3.73 6.88 12.11
N ASP A 131 2.49 6.55 12.49
CA ASP A 131 2.21 5.53 13.51
C ASP A 131 2.75 4.16 13.12
N MET A 132 2.57 3.76 11.86
CA MET A 132 3.13 2.51 11.35
C MET A 132 4.65 2.48 11.50
N ALA A 133 5.33 3.55 11.10
CA ALA A 133 6.78 3.65 11.24
C ALA A 133 7.20 3.53 12.71
N ALA A 134 6.51 4.19 13.62
CA ALA A 134 6.78 4.11 15.05
C ALA A 134 6.61 2.68 15.60
N GLN A 135 5.53 1.98 15.19
CA GLN A 135 5.30 0.59 15.59
C GLN A 135 6.41 -0.35 15.11
N LEU A 136 7.03 -0.03 13.98
CA LEU A 136 8.14 -0.79 13.42
C LEU A 136 9.53 -0.34 13.91
N GLY A 137 9.56 0.56 14.88
CA GLY A 137 10.80 1.01 15.52
C GLY A 137 11.56 2.10 14.76
N LEU A 138 10.87 2.86 13.93
CA LEU A 138 11.47 3.91 13.10
C LEU A 138 11.05 5.31 13.51
#